data_7baad7a4b9e3a2589421978db5a53ec7
#
_entry.id   7baad7a4b9e3a2589421978db5a53ec7
#
_cell.length_a   1.000
_cell.length_b   1.000
_cell.length_c   1.000
_cell.angle_alpha   90.00
_cell.angle_beta   90.00
_cell.angle_gamma   90.00
#
_symmetry.space_group_name_H-M   'P 1'
#
loop_
_entity.id
_entity.type
_entity.pdbx_description
1 polymer ?
#
loop_
_entity_poly.entity_id
_entity_poly.type
_entity_poly.pdbx_seq_one_letter_code
_entity_poly.pdbx_strand_id
1 'polypeptide(L)'
;MRKTKIVCTIGPACDSKEMMRKMIDAGMNVARINMSHGVYDRLEVTIKNLKEAIAESGQNVAILLDTKGPEVRVGTFKDGSVKLVEGAEFSLFKNKEEGDETGVSLSFPNLVDIFESEGQEAIGRELLLDDGIISLVVKSVNPESIVCTVNKGGVLKNRKSINIPGYFINMPYVSAQDRKDIEFGLNHGATVVAASFVRNHDDVRTLRDFIDSLGYEYVEIIAKIENQSGVDDMDAIIDYADGIMVARGDMGVEIPFIKLPEIQKTIIRKVVSRGKYVITATQMLESMTTAPRPTRAEISDVANAVYDGTSAVMLSAESAAGKYPIESVKALDAICSEAEENGEFTALHEYVEEHGMKDTNPIRSSICKAAKNIAQAVGAKAIIVESATGRVARAMVHYRPDCPVIAVATSQLVCRKLCLNWGVMAVMGEEKRTSDSITKQAMEKALSTGVVKKGDTVVVLSSNKTCPTSSTDSLNVRIL
;
A
#
# COMPACT_ATOMS: atom_id res chain seq x y z
N MET A 1 0.69 22.32 3.24
CA MET A 1 0.61 20.94 3.82
C MET A 1 0.53 19.97 2.67
N ARG A 2 1.44 19.01 2.58
CA ARG A 2 1.41 17.95 1.58
C ARG A 2 0.16 17.07 1.75
N LYS A 3 -0.52 16.73 0.65
CA LYS A 3 -1.74 15.92 0.63
C LYS A 3 -1.44 14.45 0.37
N THR A 4 -0.50 14.12 -0.54
CA THR A 4 -0.02 12.76 -0.83
C THR A 4 0.69 12.19 0.39
N LYS A 5 0.39 10.95 0.78
CA LYS A 5 0.95 10.33 1.98
C LYS A 5 2.28 9.64 1.67
N ILE A 6 3.13 9.47 2.70
CA ILE A 6 4.39 8.75 2.59
C ILE A 6 4.34 7.50 3.46
N VAL A 7 4.55 6.36 2.82
CA VAL A 7 4.72 5.05 3.45
C VAL A 7 6.22 4.75 3.49
N CYS A 8 6.75 4.41 4.67
CA CYS A 8 8.16 4.05 4.82
C CYS A 8 8.29 2.63 5.34
N THR A 9 9.08 1.80 4.66
CA THR A 9 9.42 0.48 5.16
C THR A 9 10.43 0.61 6.30
N ILE A 10 10.09 -0.01 7.43
CA ILE A 10 10.97 -0.05 8.60
C ILE A 10 11.89 -1.25 8.48
N GLY A 11 13.17 -1.02 8.71
CA GLY A 11 14.21 -2.02 8.64
C GLY A 11 15.49 -1.59 9.36
N PRO A 12 16.59 -2.33 9.17
CA PRO A 12 17.83 -2.13 9.94
C PRO A 12 18.41 -0.71 9.95
N ALA A 13 18.16 0.06 8.89
CA ALA A 13 18.66 1.43 8.81
C ALA A 13 17.85 2.43 9.66
N CYS A 14 16.63 2.05 10.08
CA CYS A 14 15.74 2.98 10.77
C CYS A 14 14.90 2.36 11.90
N ASP A 15 15.27 1.18 12.44
CA ASP A 15 14.52 0.45 13.47
C ASP A 15 14.71 1.00 14.91
N SER A 16 15.54 2.01 15.11
CA SER A 16 15.65 2.69 16.40
C SER A 16 14.53 3.74 16.59
N LYS A 17 14.09 3.92 17.84
CA LYS A 17 13.10 4.93 18.21
C LYS A 17 13.47 6.33 17.71
N GLU A 18 14.74 6.71 17.86
CA GLU A 18 15.25 8.03 17.45
C GLU A 18 15.15 8.24 15.93
N MET A 19 15.51 7.22 15.13
CA MET A 19 15.41 7.31 13.68
C MET A 19 13.96 7.37 13.23
N MET A 20 13.08 6.53 13.79
CA MET A 20 11.65 6.56 13.49
C MET A 20 11.04 7.91 13.82
N ARG A 21 11.43 8.52 14.96
CA ARG A 21 10.98 9.86 15.32
C ARG A 21 11.41 10.90 14.28
N LYS A 22 12.66 10.88 13.83
CA LYS A 22 13.16 11.77 12.78
C LYS A 22 12.42 11.56 11.44
N MET A 23 12.07 10.30 11.11
CA MET A 23 11.29 9.99 9.91
C MET A 23 9.85 10.52 10.01
N ILE A 24 9.21 10.42 11.18
CA ILE A 24 7.88 11.02 11.42
C ILE A 24 7.95 12.54 11.25
N ASP A 25 8.94 13.18 11.84
CA ASP A 25 9.14 14.63 11.73
C ASP A 25 9.48 15.06 10.28
N ALA A 26 10.10 14.17 9.48
CA ALA A 26 10.37 14.40 8.06
C ALA A 26 9.16 14.16 7.15
N GLY A 27 8.05 13.61 7.67
CA GLY A 27 6.79 13.48 6.92
C GLY A 27 6.28 12.04 6.73
N MET A 28 6.81 11.02 7.41
CA MET A 28 6.28 9.66 7.38
C MET A 28 4.85 9.62 7.95
N ASN A 29 3.91 9.07 7.19
CA ASN A 29 2.52 8.91 7.60
C ASN A 29 2.17 7.46 7.95
N VAL A 30 2.87 6.50 7.37
CA VAL A 30 2.63 5.06 7.55
C VAL A 30 3.96 4.34 7.68
N ALA A 31 4.10 3.51 8.69
CA ALA A 31 5.22 2.61 8.89
C ALA A 31 4.85 1.22 8.36
N ARG A 32 5.54 0.75 7.32
CA ARG A 32 5.35 -0.58 6.72
C ARG A 32 6.30 -1.57 7.39
N ILE A 33 5.73 -2.66 7.92
CA ILE A 33 6.44 -3.82 8.46
C ILE A 33 6.35 -4.95 7.44
N ASN A 34 7.48 -5.33 6.85
CA ASN A 34 7.54 -6.42 5.88
C ASN A 34 7.79 -7.76 6.58
N MET A 35 6.81 -8.67 6.51
CA MET A 35 6.87 -9.99 7.15
C MET A 35 7.75 -10.99 6.39
N SER A 36 8.07 -10.74 5.12
CA SER A 36 8.91 -11.65 4.32
C SER A 36 10.32 -11.85 4.90
N HIS A 37 10.81 -10.89 5.69
CA HIS A 37 12.13 -10.90 6.33
C HIS A 37 12.06 -10.81 7.86
N GLY A 38 10.85 -10.92 8.44
CA GLY A 38 10.61 -10.67 9.85
C GLY A 38 11.04 -11.84 10.75
N VAL A 39 11.79 -11.53 11.81
CA VAL A 39 11.99 -12.41 12.99
C VAL A 39 11.18 -11.80 14.12
N TYR A 40 10.26 -12.52 14.72
CA TYR A 40 9.28 -11.98 15.67
C TYR A 40 9.91 -11.22 16.84
N ASP A 41 10.92 -11.78 17.48
CA ASP A 41 11.60 -11.12 18.61
C ASP A 41 12.15 -9.74 18.24
N ARG A 42 12.70 -9.62 17.04
CA ARG A 42 13.19 -8.33 16.52
C ARG A 42 12.04 -7.40 16.16
N LEU A 43 10.98 -7.93 15.55
CA LEU A 43 9.80 -7.14 15.17
C LEU A 43 9.08 -6.59 16.40
N GLU A 44 9.01 -7.32 17.52
CA GLU A 44 8.44 -6.81 18.76
C GLU A 44 9.18 -5.56 19.26
N VAL A 45 10.51 -5.61 19.27
CA VAL A 45 11.34 -4.46 19.66
C VAL A 45 11.12 -3.30 18.68
N THR A 46 11.12 -3.57 17.39
CA THR A 46 10.89 -2.58 16.32
C THR A 46 9.52 -1.90 16.48
N ILE A 47 8.45 -2.66 16.67
CA ILE A 47 7.10 -2.11 16.83
C ILE A 47 6.98 -1.35 18.16
N LYS A 48 7.62 -1.79 19.23
CA LYS A 48 7.69 -1.06 20.49
C LYS A 48 8.35 0.30 20.28
N ASN A 49 9.53 0.35 19.67
CA ASN A 49 10.23 1.59 19.35
C ASN A 49 9.37 2.53 18.50
N LEU A 50 8.65 1.97 17.50
CA LEU A 50 7.74 2.73 16.66
C LEU A 50 6.60 3.36 17.46
N LYS A 51 5.95 2.60 18.33
CA LYS A 51 4.86 3.10 19.18
C LYS A 51 5.32 4.21 20.11
N GLU A 52 6.52 4.08 20.69
CA GLU A 52 7.13 5.11 21.53
C GLU A 52 7.43 6.38 20.71
N ALA A 53 8.02 6.24 19.52
CA ALA A 53 8.29 7.37 18.62
C ALA A 53 7.01 8.10 18.18
N ILE A 54 5.94 7.35 17.89
CA ILE A 54 4.61 7.91 17.57
C ILE A 54 4.07 8.71 18.76
N ALA A 55 4.13 8.13 19.97
CA ALA A 55 3.63 8.80 21.18
C ALA A 55 4.39 10.10 21.46
N GLU A 56 5.70 10.10 21.33
CA GLU A 56 6.55 11.29 21.52
C GLU A 56 6.35 12.35 20.44
N SER A 57 5.99 11.94 19.21
CA SER A 57 5.76 12.89 18.12
C SER A 57 4.44 13.67 18.25
N GLY A 58 3.46 13.10 18.93
CA GLY A 58 2.09 13.59 18.95
C GLY A 58 1.37 13.49 17.60
N GLN A 59 1.99 12.91 16.58
CA GLN A 59 1.42 12.73 15.24
C GLN A 59 0.74 11.37 15.10
N ASN A 60 -0.20 11.26 14.17
CA ASN A 60 -0.81 9.99 13.82
C ASN A 60 0.02 9.29 12.74
N VAL A 61 0.45 8.07 13.02
CA VAL A 61 1.11 7.19 12.06
C VAL A 61 0.42 5.83 12.11
N ALA A 62 0.05 5.29 10.95
CA ALA A 62 -0.52 3.94 10.85
C ALA A 62 0.59 2.89 10.78
N ILE A 63 0.28 1.68 11.25
CA ILE A 63 1.14 0.51 11.07
C ILE A 63 0.50 -0.35 9.97
N LEU A 64 1.23 -0.54 8.89
CA LEU A 64 0.89 -1.40 7.77
C LEU A 64 1.72 -2.67 7.84
N LEU A 65 1.05 -3.81 7.93
CA LEU A 65 1.66 -5.13 7.85
C LEU A 65 1.63 -5.59 6.39
N ASP A 66 2.79 -5.90 5.83
CA ASP A 66 2.89 -6.42 4.46
C ASP A 66 3.15 -7.94 4.52
N THR A 67 2.20 -8.74 4.01
CA THR A 67 2.25 -10.20 4.07
C THR A 67 3.24 -10.76 3.06
N LYS A 68 3.65 -12.02 3.28
CA LYS A 68 4.47 -12.73 2.31
C LYS A 68 3.67 -13.13 1.07
N GLY A 69 2.45 -13.62 1.29
CA GLY A 69 1.57 -14.09 0.23
C GLY A 69 1.99 -15.43 -0.41
N PRO A 70 1.22 -15.89 -1.40
CA PRO A 70 1.41 -17.18 -2.07
C PRO A 70 2.54 -17.12 -3.11
N GLU A 71 3.78 -17.25 -2.65
CA GLU A 71 4.98 -17.18 -3.48
C GLU A 71 5.69 -18.53 -3.52
N VAL A 72 6.10 -18.97 -4.70
CA VAL A 72 6.95 -20.13 -4.88
C VAL A 72 8.42 -19.71 -4.83
N ARG A 73 9.23 -20.45 -4.09
CA ARG A 73 10.66 -20.20 -3.93
C ARG A 73 11.48 -21.47 -4.12
N VAL A 74 12.73 -21.32 -4.53
CA VAL A 74 13.71 -22.40 -4.46
C VAL A 74 14.10 -22.68 -3.00
N GLY A 75 14.53 -23.89 -2.72
CA GLY A 75 15.07 -24.31 -1.43
C GLY A 75 16.47 -23.75 -1.13
N THR A 76 17.27 -24.52 -0.42
CA THR A 76 18.63 -24.14 -0.01
C THR A 76 19.67 -24.95 -0.77
N PHE A 77 20.79 -24.31 -1.06
CA PHE A 77 21.97 -24.92 -1.67
C PHE A 77 23.02 -25.24 -0.60
N LYS A 78 23.76 -26.30 -0.79
CA LYS A 78 24.83 -26.74 0.11
C LYS A 78 25.84 -25.63 0.41
N ASP A 79 26.25 -24.88 -0.62
CA ASP A 79 27.23 -23.78 -0.49
C ASP A 79 26.56 -22.38 -0.48
N GLY A 80 25.25 -22.34 -0.19
CA GLY A 80 24.47 -21.08 -0.12
C GLY A 80 24.07 -20.51 -1.49
N SER A 81 24.68 -20.97 -2.58
CA SER A 81 24.36 -20.55 -3.94
C SER A 81 24.92 -21.50 -4.97
N VAL A 82 24.41 -21.43 -6.20
CA VAL A 82 24.93 -22.17 -7.36
C VAL A 82 25.04 -21.24 -8.56
N LYS A 83 26.02 -21.47 -9.42
CA LYS A 83 26.15 -20.76 -10.71
C LYS A 83 25.48 -21.57 -11.79
N LEU A 84 24.40 -21.06 -12.33
CA LEU A 84 23.69 -21.63 -13.48
C LEU A 84 24.33 -21.14 -14.78
N VAL A 85 24.62 -22.09 -15.67
CA VAL A 85 25.27 -21.82 -16.96
C VAL A 85 24.22 -21.97 -18.06
N GLU A 86 24.17 -21.02 -18.98
CA GLU A 86 23.27 -21.03 -20.13
C GLU A 86 23.42 -22.32 -20.95
N GLY A 87 22.30 -22.92 -21.35
CA GLY A 87 22.22 -24.19 -22.07
C GLY A 87 22.31 -25.44 -21.17
N ALA A 88 22.69 -25.33 -19.89
CA ALA A 88 22.73 -26.46 -18.98
C ALA A 88 21.31 -26.89 -18.56
N GLU A 89 21.19 -28.16 -18.15
CA GLU A 89 19.98 -28.65 -17.50
C GLU A 89 19.99 -28.32 -16.01
N PHE A 90 18.82 -27.91 -15.49
CA PHE A 90 18.62 -27.64 -14.08
C PHE A 90 17.21 -28.10 -13.66
N SER A 91 17.13 -28.90 -12.59
CA SER A 91 15.86 -29.51 -12.17
C SER A 91 15.30 -28.85 -10.90
N LEU A 92 13.98 -28.64 -10.90
CA LEU A 92 13.22 -28.21 -9.73
C LEU A 92 12.51 -29.44 -9.14
N PHE A 93 12.95 -29.88 -7.96
CA PHE A 93 12.51 -31.11 -7.32
C PHE A 93 11.37 -30.86 -6.32
N LYS A 94 10.47 -31.84 -6.17
CA LYS A 94 9.52 -31.88 -5.03
C LYS A 94 10.28 -31.89 -3.71
N ASN A 95 11.26 -32.79 -3.61
CA ASN A 95 12.05 -33.01 -2.41
C ASN A 95 13.51 -33.16 -2.80
N LYS A 96 14.36 -32.29 -2.33
CA LYS A 96 15.81 -32.39 -2.37
C LYS A 96 16.35 -31.68 -1.15
N GLU A 97 17.05 -32.41 -0.29
CA GLU A 97 17.50 -31.88 1.00
C GLU A 97 18.39 -30.65 0.83
N GLU A 98 19.38 -30.74 -0.04
CA GLU A 98 20.25 -29.62 -0.42
C GLU A 98 20.39 -29.55 -1.94
N GLY A 99 20.24 -28.35 -2.50
CA GLY A 99 20.44 -28.07 -3.91
C GLY A 99 21.92 -28.02 -4.30
N ASP A 100 22.18 -28.28 -5.58
CA ASP A 100 23.50 -28.23 -6.22
C ASP A 100 23.35 -27.77 -7.68
N GLU A 101 24.39 -27.97 -8.51
CA GLU A 101 24.39 -27.64 -9.93
C GLU A 101 23.38 -28.41 -10.77
N THR A 102 22.83 -29.52 -10.28
CA THR A 102 21.82 -30.35 -10.96
C THR A 102 20.39 -29.90 -10.66
N GLY A 103 20.17 -29.20 -9.55
CA GLY A 103 18.84 -28.71 -9.19
C GLY A 103 18.65 -28.44 -7.70
N VAL A 104 17.42 -28.03 -7.36
CA VAL A 104 17.03 -27.62 -6.02
C VAL A 104 15.56 -27.96 -5.76
N SER A 105 15.17 -28.09 -4.49
CA SER A 105 13.77 -28.29 -4.11
C SER A 105 12.92 -27.02 -4.29
N LEU A 106 11.60 -27.20 -4.31
CA LEU A 106 10.59 -26.14 -4.35
C LEU A 106 9.97 -25.93 -2.97
N SER A 107 9.66 -24.69 -2.61
CA SER A 107 8.85 -24.38 -1.42
C SER A 107 7.38 -24.83 -1.55
N PHE A 108 6.93 -25.03 -2.78
CA PHE A 108 5.61 -25.57 -3.13
C PHE A 108 5.77 -26.81 -4.02
N PRO A 109 5.98 -28.00 -3.44
CA PRO A 109 6.21 -29.24 -4.17
C PRO A 109 5.11 -29.62 -5.16
N ASN A 110 3.85 -29.26 -4.84
CA ASN A 110 2.69 -29.54 -5.70
C ASN A 110 2.77 -28.89 -7.09
N LEU A 111 3.67 -27.90 -7.28
CA LEU A 111 3.89 -27.33 -8.62
C LEU A 111 4.34 -28.39 -9.61
N VAL A 112 5.11 -29.40 -9.17
CA VAL A 112 5.53 -30.52 -10.02
C VAL A 112 4.31 -31.34 -10.44
N ASP A 113 3.38 -31.66 -9.51
CA ASP A 113 2.16 -32.40 -9.82
C ASP A 113 1.25 -31.65 -10.79
N ILE A 114 1.15 -30.35 -10.62
CA ILE A 114 0.39 -29.47 -11.51
C ILE A 114 0.97 -29.54 -12.93
N PHE A 115 2.27 -29.34 -13.08
CA PHE A 115 2.94 -29.38 -14.38
C PHE A 115 2.93 -30.77 -15.01
N GLU A 116 3.02 -31.84 -14.20
CA GLU A 116 2.88 -33.21 -14.68
C GLU A 116 1.47 -33.47 -15.25
N SER A 117 0.44 -32.98 -14.56
CA SER A 117 -0.95 -33.12 -15.02
C SER A 117 -1.24 -32.34 -16.32
N GLU A 118 -0.56 -31.24 -16.57
CA GLU A 118 -0.65 -30.46 -17.80
C GLU A 118 0.10 -31.10 -18.99
N GLY A 119 1.09 -31.93 -18.69
CA GLY A 119 1.84 -32.66 -19.70
C GLY A 119 2.52 -31.75 -20.71
N GLN A 120 2.08 -31.82 -21.99
CA GLN A 120 2.70 -31.05 -23.07
C GLN A 120 2.50 -29.53 -22.94
N GLU A 121 1.46 -29.06 -22.28
CA GLU A 121 1.20 -27.63 -22.10
C GLU A 121 2.21 -26.95 -21.16
N ALA A 122 2.83 -27.73 -20.26
CA ALA A 122 3.90 -27.23 -19.39
C ALA A 122 5.22 -27.04 -20.13
N ILE A 123 5.44 -27.79 -21.25
CA ILE A 123 6.71 -27.78 -21.99
C ILE A 123 6.89 -26.44 -22.73
N GLY A 124 8.10 -25.87 -22.64
CA GLY A 124 8.41 -24.59 -23.22
C GLY A 124 8.01 -23.37 -22.37
N ARG A 125 7.34 -23.60 -21.21
CA ARG A 125 7.00 -22.51 -20.29
C ARG A 125 8.25 -21.93 -19.66
N GLU A 126 8.29 -20.59 -19.58
CA GLU A 126 9.39 -19.87 -18.96
C GLU A 126 9.16 -19.73 -17.44
N LEU A 127 10.21 -19.95 -16.67
CA LEU A 127 10.29 -19.76 -15.24
C LEU A 127 11.35 -18.70 -14.95
N LEU A 128 10.97 -17.63 -14.26
CA LEU A 128 11.88 -16.55 -13.89
C LEU A 128 12.30 -16.70 -12.43
N LEU A 129 13.60 -16.69 -12.16
CA LEU A 129 14.14 -16.82 -10.81
C LEU A 129 14.89 -15.53 -10.42
N ASP A 130 14.90 -15.25 -9.10
CA ASP A 130 15.59 -14.08 -8.53
C ASP A 130 15.17 -12.79 -9.26
N ASP A 131 13.88 -12.47 -9.23
CA ASP A 131 13.28 -11.28 -9.84
C ASP A 131 13.57 -11.15 -11.36
N GLY A 132 13.62 -12.29 -12.06
CA GLY A 132 13.84 -12.35 -13.51
C GLY A 132 15.29 -12.20 -13.95
N ILE A 133 16.25 -12.19 -13.01
CA ILE A 133 17.69 -12.19 -13.35
C ILE A 133 18.08 -13.47 -14.07
N ILE A 134 17.52 -14.60 -13.67
CA ILE A 134 17.75 -15.94 -14.23
C ILE A 134 16.46 -16.42 -14.89
N SER A 135 16.57 -17.06 -16.06
CA SER A 135 15.45 -17.64 -16.79
C SER A 135 15.70 -19.11 -17.10
N LEU A 136 14.71 -19.94 -16.82
CA LEU A 136 14.66 -21.34 -17.14
C LEU A 136 13.51 -21.62 -18.10
N VAL A 137 13.65 -22.61 -18.98
CA VAL A 137 12.57 -23.08 -19.85
C VAL A 137 12.30 -24.55 -19.58
N VAL A 138 11.04 -24.90 -19.32
CA VAL A 138 10.63 -26.29 -19.02
C VAL A 138 10.91 -27.18 -20.25
N LYS A 139 11.72 -28.21 -20.06
CA LYS A 139 12.10 -29.19 -21.07
C LYS A 139 11.26 -30.47 -20.95
N SER A 140 11.06 -30.96 -19.73
CA SER A 140 10.24 -32.14 -19.44
C SER A 140 9.77 -32.11 -17.99
N VAL A 141 8.70 -32.86 -17.70
CA VAL A 141 8.19 -33.03 -16.33
C VAL A 141 8.10 -34.52 -16.03
N ASN A 142 8.44 -34.92 -14.82
CA ASN A 142 8.29 -36.27 -14.30
C ASN A 142 7.72 -36.19 -12.87
N PRO A 143 7.29 -37.33 -12.26
CA PRO A 143 6.64 -37.32 -10.94
C PRO A 143 7.43 -36.63 -9.81
N GLU A 144 8.74 -36.51 -9.93
CA GLU A 144 9.63 -35.99 -8.87
C GLU A 144 10.20 -34.61 -9.18
N SER A 145 10.17 -34.16 -10.45
CA SER A 145 10.82 -32.92 -10.82
C SER A 145 10.33 -32.31 -12.13
N ILE A 146 10.52 -30.99 -12.23
CA ILE A 146 10.44 -30.21 -13.48
C ILE A 146 11.87 -30.04 -13.98
N VAL A 147 12.20 -30.63 -15.12
CA VAL A 147 13.50 -30.52 -15.76
C VAL A 147 13.47 -29.31 -16.70
N CYS A 148 14.40 -28.38 -16.51
CA CYS A 148 14.48 -27.15 -17.28
C CYS A 148 15.81 -27.04 -18.00
N THR A 149 15.82 -26.24 -19.08
CA THR A 149 17.05 -25.72 -19.70
C THR A 149 17.27 -24.29 -19.19
N VAL A 150 18.48 -23.96 -18.79
CA VAL A 150 18.85 -22.60 -18.41
C VAL A 150 18.90 -21.73 -19.66
N ASN A 151 17.95 -20.81 -19.81
CA ASN A 151 17.88 -19.87 -20.92
C ASN A 151 18.77 -18.65 -20.67
N LYS A 152 18.76 -18.14 -19.42
CA LYS A 152 19.65 -17.06 -18.98
C LYS A 152 20.27 -17.46 -17.65
N GLY A 153 21.59 -17.58 -17.64
CA GLY A 153 22.34 -18.01 -16.46
C GLY A 153 22.61 -16.90 -15.46
N GLY A 154 23.11 -17.29 -14.28
CA GLY A 154 23.43 -16.37 -13.19
C GLY A 154 23.80 -17.12 -11.91
N VAL A 155 24.03 -16.37 -10.81
CA VAL A 155 24.25 -16.96 -9.48
C VAL A 155 22.93 -17.02 -8.73
N LEU A 156 22.38 -18.22 -8.60
CA LEU A 156 21.15 -18.47 -7.86
C LEU A 156 21.46 -18.73 -6.37
N LYS A 157 20.90 -17.91 -5.49
CA LYS A 157 21.07 -18.02 -4.03
C LYS A 157 19.89 -18.78 -3.38
N ASN A 158 20.05 -19.09 -2.10
CA ASN A 158 19.01 -19.72 -1.29
C ASN A 158 17.71 -18.93 -1.30
N ARG A 159 16.58 -19.66 -1.36
CA ARG A 159 15.23 -19.17 -1.14
C ARG A 159 14.80 -18.02 -2.07
N LYS A 160 15.36 -17.96 -3.27
CA LYS A 160 14.95 -16.98 -4.29
C LYS A 160 13.59 -17.31 -4.89
N SER A 161 12.85 -16.29 -5.30
CA SER A 161 11.54 -16.39 -5.92
C SER A 161 11.57 -17.16 -7.24
N ILE A 162 10.44 -17.79 -7.56
CA ILE A 162 10.13 -18.34 -8.87
C ILE A 162 8.83 -17.70 -9.33
N ASN A 163 8.89 -16.97 -10.44
CA ASN A 163 7.75 -16.38 -11.11
C ASN A 163 7.47 -17.15 -12.41
N ILE A 164 6.20 -17.28 -12.75
CA ILE A 164 5.75 -17.95 -13.97
C ILE A 164 4.84 -17.00 -14.72
N PRO A 165 5.39 -16.14 -15.59
CA PRO A 165 4.63 -15.07 -16.23
C PRO A 165 3.37 -15.57 -16.94
N GLY A 166 2.23 -14.94 -16.64
CA GLY A 166 0.96 -15.27 -17.23
C GLY A 166 0.34 -16.60 -16.77
N TYR A 167 0.88 -17.24 -15.74
CA TYR A 167 0.38 -18.51 -15.24
C TYR A 167 -0.21 -18.40 -13.83
N PHE A 168 -1.45 -18.84 -13.67
CA PHE A 168 -2.14 -18.88 -12.39
C PHE A 168 -1.82 -20.16 -11.61
N ILE A 169 -1.07 -20.05 -10.52
CA ILE A 169 -0.81 -21.20 -9.63
C ILE A 169 -1.96 -21.31 -8.64
N ASN A 170 -2.71 -22.42 -8.70
CA ASN A 170 -3.78 -22.69 -7.75
C ASN A 170 -3.20 -23.20 -6.41
N MET A 171 -2.89 -22.26 -5.53
CA MET A 171 -2.40 -22.52 -4.18
C MET A 171 -3.21 -21.74 -3.15
N PRO A 172 -3.32 -22.23 -1.89
CA PRO A 172 -4.02 -21.49 -0.83
C PRO A 172 -3.48 -20.07 -0.68
N TYR A 173 -4.39 -19.07 -0.68
CA TYR A 173 -3.96 -17.68 -0.61
C TYR A 173 -3.34 -17.32 0.73
N VAL A 174 -3.97 -17.67 1.85
CA VAL A 174 -3.45 -17.41 3.19
C VAL A 174 -2.77 -18.67 3.72
N SER A 175 -1.45 -18.70 3.63
CA SER A 175 -0.64 -19.81 4.14
C SER A 175 -0.69 -19.92 5.68
N ALA A 176 -0.24 -21.07 6.22
CA ALA A 176 -0.12 -21.22 7.69
C ALA A 176 0.86 -20.20 8.31
N GLN A 177 1.86 -19.76 7.55
CA GLN A 177 2.79 -18.74 7.99
C GLN A 177 2.14 -17.34 7.92
N ASP A 178 1.43 -17.01 6.84
CA ASP A 178 0.73 -15.73 6.74
C ASP A 178 -0.29 -15.56 7.88
N ARG A 179 -0.99 -16.64 8.28
CA ARG A 179 -1.91 -16.61 9.43
C ARG A 179 -1.21 -16.17 10.70
N LYS A 180 -0.03 -16.72 11.00
CA LYS A 180 0.76 -16.35 12.18
C LYS A 180 1.28 -14.92 12.08
N ASP A 181 1.75 -14.52 10.91
CA ASP A 181 2.29 -13.19 10.65
C ASP A 181 1.20 -12.12 10.80
N ILE A 182 0.01 -12.36 10.27
CA ILE A 182 -1.14 -11.46 10.37
C ILE A 182 -1.60 -11.36 11.82
N GLU A 183 -1.81 -12.48 12.51
CA GLU A 183 -2.19 -12.49 13.93
C GLU A 183 -1.17 -11.73 14.79
N PHE A 184 0.13 -11.98 14.56
CA PHE A 184 1.20 -11.23 15.23
C PHE A 184 1.06 -9.72 15.00
N GLY A 185 0.95 -9.28 13.75
CA GLY A 185 0.85 -7.86 13.40
C GLY A 185 -0.39 -7.18 14.00
N LEU A 186 -1.55 -7.86 13.95
CA LEU A 186 -2.81 -7.35 14.50
C LEU A 186 -2.72 -7.21 16.02
N ASN A 187 -2.18 -8.21 16.73
CA ASN A 187 -1.95 -8.15 18.18
C ASN A 187 -0.97 -7.02 18.56
N HIS A 188 -0.11 -6.62 17.63
CA HIS A 188 0.84 -5.51 17.82
C HIS A 188 0.33 -4.18 17.26
N GLY A 189 -0.96 -4.10 16.88
CA GLY A 189 -1.66 -2.83 16.57
C GLY A 189 -1.53 -2.38 15.13
N ALA A 190 -1.27 -3.28 14.20
CA ALA A 190 -1.44 -3.02 12.78
C ALA A 190 -2.92 -2.69 12.49
N THR A 191 -3.15 -1.66 11.71
CA THR A 191 -4.49 -1.21 11.30
C THR A 191 -4.73 -1.40 9.81
N VAL A 192 -3.71 -1.80 9.08
CA VAL A 192 -3.73 -2.04 7.64
C VAL A 192 -2.92 -3.31 7.34
N VAL A 193 -3.45 -4.18 6.49
CA VAL A 193 -2.76 -5.35 5.96
C VAL A 193 -2.61 -5.19 4.45
N ALA A 194 -1.38 -5.14 3.95
CA ALA A 194 -1.08 -5.20 2.53
C ALA A 194 -0.94 -6.67 2.11
N ALA A 195 -1.85 -7.09 1.27
CA ALA A 195 -2.03 -8.47 0.80
C ALA A 195 -1.19 -8.71 -0.46
N SER A 196 -0.07 -9.42 -0.33
CA SER A 196 0.85 -9.69 -1.45
C SER A 196 0.29 -10.71 -2.43
N PHE A 197 0.64 -10.56 -3.69
CA PHE A 197 0.32 -11.48 -4.79
C PHE A 197 -1.17 -11.80 -4.92
N VAL A 198 -2.04 -10.80 -4.77
CA VAL A 198 -3.48 -10.96 -5.02
C VAL A 198 -3.69 -11.29 -6.49
N ARG A 199 -4.40 -12.40 -6.75
CA ARG A 199 -4.65 -12.93 -8.09
C ARG A 199 -6.08 -12.62 -8.57
N ASN A 200 -7.03 -12.56 -7.61
CA ASN A 200 -8.43 -12.28 -7.85
C ASN A 200 -9.11 -11.76 -6.56
N HIS A 201 -10.37 -11.38 -6.67
CA HIS A 201 -11.17 -10.85 -5.54
C HIS A 201 -11.45 -11.91 -4.45
N ASP A 202 -11.47 -13.21 -4.78
CA ASP A 202 -11.65 -14.29 -3.78
C ASP A 202 -10.46 -14.38 -2.82
N ASP A 203 -9.25 -14.05 -3.28
CA ASP A 203 -8.07 -13.94 -2.41
C ASP A 203 -8.29 -12.86 -1.35
N VAL A 204 -8.81 -11.70 -1.75
CA VAL A 204 -9.11 -10.60 -0.82
C VAL A 204 -10.21 -11.00 0.16
N ARG A 205 -11.26 -11.69 -0.32
CA ARG A 205 -12.35 -12.20 0.52
C ARG A 205 -11.84 -13.21 1.55
N THR A 206 -11.02 -14.16 1.12
CA THR A 206 -10.40 -15.16 2.00
C THR A 206 -9.59 -14.51 3.11
N LEU A 207 -8.83 -13.47 2.79
CA LEU A 207 -8.07 -12.72 3.79
C LEU A 207 -8.98 -11.94 4.74
N ARG A 208 -10.06 -11.32 4.22
CA ARG A 208 -11.05 -10.60 5.02
C ARG A 208 -11.71 -11.53 6.02
N ASP A 209 -12.21 -12.69 5.55
CA ASP A 209 -12.85 -13.70 6.40
C ASP A 209 -11.92 -14.16 7.53
N PHE A 210 -10.63 -14.33 7.21
CA PHE A 210 -9.63 -14.68 8.22
C PHE A 210 -9.43 -13.57 9.26
N ILE A 211 -9.24 -12.32 8.83
CA ILE A 211 -9.04 -11.17 9.74
C ILE A 211 -10.28 -10.97 10.63
N ASP A 212 -11.47 -11.07 10.05
CA ASP A 212 -12.74 -10.91 10.77
C ASP A 212 -12.94 -12.04 11.79
N SER A 213 -12.51 -13.27 11.46
CA SER A 213 -12.56 -14.41 12.41
C SER A 213 -11.69 -14.20 13.67
N LEU A 214 -10.70 -13.31 13.59
CA LEU A 214 -9.87 -12.92 14.73
C LEU A 214 -10.44 -11.73 15.53
N GLY A 215 -11.60 -11.15 15.12
CA GLY A 215 -12.24 -10.01 15.78
C GLY A 215 -11.65 -8.65 15.37
N TYR A 216 -11.07 -8.55 14.17
CA TYR A 216 -10.41 -7.34 13.67
C TYR A 216 -11.10 -6.76 12.41
N GLU A 217 -12.43 -6.74 12.37
CA GLU A 217 -13.24 -6.27 11.24
C GLU A 217 -12.92 -4.81 10.82
N TYR A 218 -12.32 -4.06 11.72
CA TYR A 218 -11.92 -2.68 11.48
C TYR A 218 -10.62 -2.53 10.68
N VAL A 219 -9.83 -3.60 10.51
CA VAL A 219 -8.53 -3.57 9.79
C VAL A 219 -8.79 -3.42 8.31
N GLU A 220 -8.01 -2.56 7.66
CA GLU A 220 -8.12 -2.30 6.22
C GLU A 220 -7.21 -3.23 5.43
N ILE A 221 -7.70 -3.72 4.30
CA ILE A 221 -6.95 -4.57 3.37
C ILE A 221 -6.57 -3.75 2.14
N ILE A 222 -5.27 -3.69 1.86
CA ILE A 222 -4.71 -3.17 0.61
C ILE A 222 -4.33 -4.36 -0.26
N ALA A 223 -5.00 -4.55 -1.39
CA ALA A 223 -4.59 -5.57 -2.35
C ALA A 223 -3.39 -5.09 -3.17
N LYS A 224 -2.32 -5.88 -3.23
CA LYS A 224 -1.16 -5.59 -4.06
C LYS A 224 -1.35 -6.22 -5.44
N ILE A 225 -1.33 -5.39 -6.47
CA ILE A 225 -1.41 -5.83 -7.86
C ILE A 225 0.03 -6.03 -8.35
N GLU A 226 0.40 -7.29 -8.54
CA GLU A 226 1.78 -7.75 -8.78
C GLU A 226 1.89 -8.71 -9.96
N ASN A 227 0.76 -9.16 -10.53
CA ASN A 227 0.71 -10.17 -11.58
C ASN A 227 -0.41 -9.88 -12.59
N GLN A 228 -0.39 -10.58 -13.73
CA GLN A 228 -1.37 -10.39 -14.80
C GLN A 228 -2.80 -10.74 -14.33
N SER A 229 -2.98 -11.81 -13.55
CA SER A 229 -4.30 -12.21 -13.04
C SER A 229 -4.95 -11.12 -12.20
N GLY A 230 -4.17 -10.45 -11.33
CA GLY A 230 -4.63 -9.32 -10.54
C GLY A 230 -4.99 -8.10 -11.38
N VAL A 231 -4.28 -7.88 -12.50
CA VAL A 231 -4.64 -6.83 -13.46
C VAL A 231 -5.95 -7.17 -14.18
N ASP A 232 -6.15 -8.42 -14.56
CA ASP A 232 -7.34 -8.87 -15.28
C ASP A 232 -8.61 -8.82 -14.41
N ASP A 233 -8.51 -9.13 -13.10
CA ASP A 233 -9.62 -9.05 -12.13
C ASP A 233 -9.64 -7.74 -11.30
N MET A 234 -8.90 -6.73 -11.75
CA MET A 234 -8.66 -5.48 -11.01
C MET A 234 -9.95 -4.80 -10.54
N ASP A 235 -11.02 -4.79 -11.35
CA ASP A 235 -12.26 -4.12 -11.00
C ASP A 235 -12.94 -4.78 -9.79
N ALA A 236 -13.02 -6.10 -9.77
CA ALA A 236 -13.56 -6.84 -8.64
C ALA A 236 -12.65 -6.74 -7.40
N ILE A 237 -11.32 -6.85 -7.58
CA ILE A 237 -10.36 -6.66 -6.48
C ILE A 237 -10.54 -5.29 -5.84
N ILE A 238 -10.67 -4.21 -6.63
CA ILE A 238 -10.89 -2.86 -6.10
C ILE A 238 -12.19 -2.80 -5.30
N ASP A 239 -13.25 -3.49 -5.72
CA ASP A 239 -14.52 -3.45 -5.01
C ASP A 239 -14.45 -4.13 -3.63
N TYR A 240 -13.68 -5.22 -3.49
CA TYR A 240 -13.53 -5.97 -2.24
C TYR A 240 -12.45 -5.40 -1.30
N ALA A 241 -11.37 -4.80 -1.81
CA ALA A 241 -10.31 -4.23 -1.00
C ALA A 241 -10.65 -2.81 -0.50
N ASP A 242 -10.00 -2.35 0.58
CA ASP A 242 -10.11 -0.98 1.09
C ASP A 242 -9.19 -0.01 0.32
N GLY A 243 -8.14 -0.52 -0.28
CA GLY A 243 -7.20 0.20 -1.13
C GLY A 243 -6.37 -0.73 -2.00
N ILE A 244 -5.58 -0.16 -2.89
CA ILE A 244 -4.71 -0.90 -3.81
C ILE A 244 -3.26 -0.41 -3.66
N MET A 245 -2.31 -1.33 -3.80
CA MET A 245 -0.89 -1.00 -3.98
C MET A 245 -0.45 -1.43 -5.37
N VAL A 246 0.06 -0.48 -6.13
CA VAL A 246 0.73 -0.73 -7.41
C VAL A 246 2.18 -1.09 -7.10
N ALA A 247 2.47 -2.38 -7.01
CA ALA A 247 3.78 -2.91 -6.65
C ALA A 247 4.62 -3.15 -7.92
N ARG A 248 5.21 -2.08 -8.44
CA ARG A 248 5.83 -2.05 -9.77
C ARG A 248 7.02 -2.99 -9.93
N GLY A 249 7.72 -3.31 -8.84
CA GLY A 249 8.86 -4.24 -8.85
C GLY A 249 8.43 -5.63 -9.28
N ASP A 250 7.55 -6.27 -8.49
CA ASP A 250 7.06 -7.62 -8.75
C ASP A 250 6.22 -7.67 -10.04
N MET A 251 5.39 -6.64 -10.26
CA MET A 251 4.62 -6.52 -11.51
C MET A 251 5.51 -6.50 -12.75
N GLY A 252 6.69 -5.86 -12.69
CA GLY A 252 7.63 -5.77 -13.82
C GLY A 252 8.37 -7.07 -14.12
N VAL A 253 8.30 -8.06 -13.22
CA VAL A 253 8.78 -9.43 -13.48
C VAL A 253 7.72 -10.24 -14.21
N GLU A 254 6.45 -10.08 -13.82
CA GLU A 254 5.30 -10.86 -14.33
C GLU A 254 4.71 -10.30 -15.62
N ILE A 255 4.81 -8.99 -15.84
CA ILE A 255 4.17 -8.28 -16.96
C ILE A 255 5.27 -7.55 -17.77
N PRO A 256 5.17 -7.49 -19.10
CA PRO A 256 6.11 -6.72 -19.91
C PRO A 256 6.23 -5.27 -19.39
N PHE A 257 7.42 -4.86 -19.03
CA PHE A 257 7.69 -3.56 -18.37
C PHE A 257 7.16 -2.34 -19.14
N ILE A 258 7.04 -2.45 -20.47
CA ILE A 258 6.48 -1.39 -21.33
C ILE A 258 5.01 -1.08 -21.03
N LYS A 259 4.26 -2.02 -20.40
CA LYS A 259 2.84 -1.85 -20.04
C LYS A 259 2.64 -1.22 -18.65
N LEU A 260 3.67 -1.21 -17.81
CA LEU A 260 3.56 -0.76 -16.41
C LEU A 260 3.02 0.67 -16.28
N PRO A 261 3.46 1.67 -17.06
CA PRO A 261 2.98 3.04 -16.91
C PRO A 261 1.47 3.18 -17.17
N GLU A 262 0.93 2.46 -18.18
CA GLU A 262 -0.49 2.47 -18.48
C GLU A 262 -1.31 1.77 -17.39
N ILE A 263 -0.84 0.61 -16.93
CA ILE A 263 -1.48 -0.16 -15.85
C ILE A 263 -1.53 0.68 -14.57
N GLN A 264 -0.42 1.34 -14.18
CA GLN A 264 -0.39 2.25 -13.04
C GLN A 264 -1.44 3.34 -13.15
N LYS A 265 -1.49 4.06 -14.26
CA LYS A 265 -2.47 5.13 -14.49
C LYS A 265 -3.91 4.63 -14.42
N THR A 266 -4.17 3.48 -15.01
CA THR A 266 -5.50 2.85 -15.03
C THR A 266 -5.92 2.43 -13.62
N ILE A 267 -5.04 1.79 -12.84
CA ILE A 267 -5.32 1.42 -11.45
C ILE A 267 -5.62 2.68 -10.62
N ILE A 268 -4.75 3.70 -10.70
CA ILE A 268 -4.93 4.93 -9.91
C ILE A 268 -6.29 5.56 -10.20
N ARG A 269 -6.66 5.76 -11.47
CA ARG A 269 -7.94 6.36 -11.86
C ARG A 269 -9.13 5.54 -11.35
N LYS A 270 -9.11 4.23 -11.53
CA LYS A 270 -10.19 3.33 -11.10
C LYS A 270 -10.35 3.30 -9.58
N VAL A 271 -9.25 3.28 -8.83
CA VAL A 271 -9.27 3.25 -7.36
C VAL A 271 -9.79 4.58 -6.81
N VAL A 272 -9.29 5.70 -7.32
CA VAL A 272 -9.70 7.04 -6.89
C VAL A 272 -11.16 7.30 -7.23
N SER A 273 -11.64 6.88 -8.42
CA SER A 273 -13.05 7.03 -8.81
C SER A 273 -13.99 6.25 -7.90
N ARG A 274 -13.53 5.17 -7.25
CA ARG A 274 -14.29 4.41 -6.25
C ARG A 274 -14.12 4.93 -4.80
N GLY A 275 -13.47 6.09 -4.61
CA GLY A 275 -13.28 6.70 -3.30
C GLY A 275 -12.35 5.93 -2.38
N LYS A 276 -11.50 5.06 -2.94
CA LYS A 276 -10.51 4.28 -2.21
C LYS A 276 -9.13 4.93 -2.37
N TYR A 277 -8.15 4.48 -1.58
CA TYR A 277 -6.79 5.01 -1.68
C TYR A 277 -5.87 4.05 -2.46
N VAL A 278 -4.87 4.61 -3.11
CA VAL A 278 -3.88 3.87 -3.88
C VAL A 278 -2.48 4.27 -3.45
N ILE A 279 -1.61 3.27 -3.32
CA ILE A 279 -0.18 3.44 -3.00
C ILE A 279 0.61 3.11 -4.26
N THR A 280 1.44 4.05 -4.73
CA THR A 280 2.45 3.75 -5.75
C THR A 280 3.74 3.35 -5.06
N ALA A 281 4.21 2.13 -5.35
CA ALA A 281 5.25 1.48 -4.58
C ALA A 281 6.41 1.00 -5.46
N THR A 282 7.56 0.79 -4.82
CA THR A 282 8.83 0.27 -5.35
C THR A 282 9.53 1.19 -6.34
N GLN A 283 10.86 1.26 -6.24
CA GLN A 283 11.75 2.00 -7.14
C GLN A 283 11.38 3.49 -7.28
N MET A 284 10.87 4.11 -6.20
CA MET A 284 10.51 5.53 -6.22
C MET A 284 11.76 6.42 -6.16
N LEU A 285 12.68 6.14 -5.23
CA LEU A 285 13.96 6.83 -5.05
C LEU A 285 15.09 5.82 -4.83
N GLU A 286 15.12 4.72 -5.58
CA GLU A 286 16.00 3.56 -5.38
C GLU A 286 17.50 3.96 -5.29
N SER A 287 17.93 4.95 -6.08
CA SER A 287 19.29 5.45 -6.03
C SER A 287 19.69 6.01 -4.66
N MET A 288 18.71 6.47 -3.87
CA MET A 288 18.94 6.99 -2.52
C MET A 288 19.26 5.91 -1.48
N THR A 289 19.23 4.65 -1.83
CA THR A 289 19.83 3.59 -1.01
C THR A 289 21.32 3.80 -0.79
N THR A 290 21.99 4.39 -1.77
CA THR A 290 23.45 4.63 -1.74
C THR A 290 23.84 6.08 -2.00
N ALA A 291 23.00 6.88 -2.63
CA ALA A 291 23.23 8.29 -2.98
C ALA A 291 22.42 9.24 -2.09
N PRO A 292 22.96 10.42 -1.70
CA PRO A 292 22.26 11.37 -0.84
C PRO A 292 21.17 12.20 -1.56
N ARG A 293 21.04 12.04 -2.88
CA ARG A 293 20.04 12.72 -3.72
C ARG A 293 19.52 11.78 -4.78
N PRO A 294 18.23 11.90 -5.14
CA PRO A 294 17.64 11.09 -6.19
C PRO A 294 18.13 11.53 -7.59
N THR A 295 17.99 10.65 -8.56
CA THR A 295 18.15 10.97 -9.97
C THR A 295 17.01 11.84 -10.50
N ARG A 296 17.22 12.52 -11.63
CA ARG A 296 16.17 13.31 -12.30
C ARG A 296 15.00 12.44 -12.77
N ALA A 297 15.28 11.20 -13.19
CA ALA A 297 14.26 10.24 -13.59
C ALA A 297 13.35 9.85 -12.42
N GLU A 298 13.91 9.59 -11.23
CA GLU A 298 13.15 9.28 -10.03
C GLU A 298 12.30 10.48 -9.55
N ILE A 299 12.84 11.69 -9.59
CA ILE A 299 12.08 12.91 -9.28
C ILE A 299 10.86 13.02 -10.22
N SER A 300 11.07 12.79 -11.53
CA SER A 300 10.00 12.81 -12.52
C SER A 300 8.98 11.68 -12.29
N ASP A 301 9.41 10.49 -11.91
CA ASP A 301 8.53 9.36 -11.64
C ASP A 301 7.62 9.63 -10.42
N VAL A 302 8.19 10.11 -9.31
CA VAL A 302 7.41 10.51 -8.13
C VAL A 302 6.40 11.60 -8.48
N ALA A 303 6.82 12.66 -9.18
CA ALA A 303 5.93 13.73 -9.59
C ALA A 303 4.80 13.23 -10.50
N ASN A 304 5.10 12.34 -11.46
CA ASN A 304 4.08 11.73 -12.33
C ASN A 304 3.08 10.89 -11.53
N ALA A 305 3.52 10.12 -10.54
CA ALA A 305 2.59 9.37 -9.67
C ALA A 305 1.62 10.31 -8.93
N VAL A 306 2.10 11.49 -8.49
CA VAL A 306 1.25 12.52 -7.88
C VAL A 306 0.27 13.10 -8.92
N TYR A 307 0.73 13.44 -10.12
CA TYR A 307 -0.13 13.95 -11.21
C TYR A 307 -1.19 12.93 -11.65
N ASP A 308 -0.83 11.64 -11.64
CA ASP A 308 -1.79 10.55 -11.90
C ASP A 308 -2.87 10.46 -10.82
N GLY A 309 -2.63 11.04 -9.63
CA GLY A 309 -3.57 11.08 -8.52
C GLY A 309 -3.35 10.03 -7.44
N THR A 310 -2.13 9.49 -7.30
CA THR A 310 -1.83 8.54 -6.21
C THR A 310 -2.19 9.13 -4.84
N SER A 311 -2.64 8.28 -3.92
CA SER A 311 -2.95 8.73 -2.55
C SER A 311 -1.71 8.72 -1.67
N ALA A 312 -0.78 7.82 -1.96
CA ALA A 312 0.47 7.68 -1.23
C ALA A 312 1.60 7.18 -2.14
N VAL A 313 2.83 7.49 -1.75
CA VAL A 313 4.06 6.96 -2.34
C VAL A 313 4.84 6.19 -1.27
N MET A 314 5.59 5.15 -1.66
CA MET A 314 6.24 4.26 -0.71
C MET A 314 7.75 4.17 -0.93
N LEU A 315 8.51 4.28 0.16
CA LEU A 315 9.94 3.92 0.25
C LEU A 315 10.07 2.46 0.69
N SER A 316 10.91 1.71 0.02
CA SER A 316 11.25 0.31 0.30
C SER A 316 12.65 0.20 0.91
N ALA A 317 13.65 -0.17 0.13
CA ALA A 317 15.03 -0.29 0.57
C ALA A 317 15.63 1.05 0.97
N GLU A 318 15.19 2.15 0.37
CA GLU A 318 15.66 3.51 0.63
C GLU A 318 15.55 3.87 2.12
N SER A 319 14.45 3.48 2.77
CA SER A 319 14.23 3.71 4.20
C SER A 319 14.65 2.53 5.07
N ALA A 320 14.48 1.28 4.59
CA ALA A 320 14.69 0.07 5.39
C ALA A 320 16.18 -0.30 5.57
N ALA A 321 16.99 -0.13 4.53
CA ALA A 321 18.38 -0.59 4.46
C ALA A 321 19.34 0.44 3.87
N GLY A 322 18.82 1.54 3.30
CA GLY A 322 19.59 2.59 2.65
C GLY A 322 20.45 3.40 3.62
N LYS A 323 21.41 4.11 3.07
CA LYS A 323 22.31 4.98 3.84
C LYS A 323 21.67 6.32 4.23
N TYR A 324 20.56 6.70 3.56
CA TYR A 324 19.96 8.04 3.64
C TYR A 324 18.44 7.98 3.91
N PRO A 325 17.96 7.26 4.95
CA PRO A 325 16.53 7.07 5.18
C PRO A 325 15.75 8.37 5.41
N ILE A 326 16.30 9.31 6.19
CA ILE A 326 15.65 10.59 6.51
C ILE A 326 15.63 11.49 5.28
N GLU A 327 16.73 11.56 4.54
CA GLU A 327 16.86 12.34 3.31
C GLU A 327 15.89 11.84 2.23
N SER A 328 15.66 10.52 2.17
CA SER A 328 14.68 9.91 1.26
C SER A 328 13.25 10.33 1.59
N VAL A 329 12.87 10.38 2.87
CA VAL A 329 11.56 10.90 3.29
C VAL A 329 11.41 12.37 2.94
N LYS A 330 12.44 13.20 3.23
CA LYS A 330 12.44 14.63 2.89
C LYS A 330 12.38 14.88 1.39
N ALA A 331 13.06 14.05 0.58
CA ALA A 331 13.00 14.14 -0.87
C ALA A 331 11.59 13.85 -1.39
N LEU A 332 10.93 12.78 -0.91
CA LEU A 332 9.53 12.52 -1.25
C LEU A 332 8.61 13.65 -0.82
N ASP A 333 8.79 14.17 0.40
CA ASP A 333 7.97 15.28 0.90
C ASP A 333 8.09 16.51 0.01
N ALA A 334 9.32 16.88 -0.37
CA ALA A 334 9.57 18.01 -1.25
C ALA A 334 8.99 17.82 -2.66
N ILE A 335 9.23 16.65 -3.28
CA ILE A 335 8.75 16.37 -4.64
C ILE A 335 7.21 16.34 -4.68
N CYS A 336 6.57 15.64 -3.72
CA CYS A 336 5.13 15.58 -3.65
C CYS A 336 4.50 16.96 -3.41
N SER A 337 5.09 17.77 -2.52
CA SER A 337 4.59 19.13 -2.24
C SER A 337 4.67 20.04 -3.46
N GLU A 338 5.79 20.00 -4.19
CA GLU A 338 6.00 20.78 -5.42
C GLU A 338 5.05 20.35 -6.53
N ALA A 339 4.88 19.03 -6.70
CA ALA A 339 3.94 18.49 -7.68
C ALA A 339 2.48 18.84 -7.38
N GLU A 340 2.09 18.88 -6.10
CA GLU A 340 0.73 19.26 -5.68
C GLU A 340 0.45 20.76 -5.86
N GLU A 341 1.47 21.61 -5.71
CA GLU A 341 1.34 23.06 -5.84
C GLU A 341 1.24 23.51 -7.30
N ASN A 342 2.00 22.84 -8.19
CA ASN A 342 2.16 23.26 -9.58
C ASN A 342 1.53 22.29 -10.59
N GLY A 343 0.89 21.21 -10.13
CA GLY A 343 0.31 20.18 -10.99
C GLY A 343 -1.07 20.54 -11.52
N GLU A 344 -1.36 20.08 -12.73
CA GLU A 344 -2.69 20.10 -13.31
C GLU A 344 -3.38 18.75 -13.12
N PHE A 345 -4.51 18.76 -12.39
CA PHE A 345 -5.28 17.53 -12.06
C PHE A 345 -6.61 17.45 -12.81
N THR A 346 -6.80 18.25 -13.86
CA THR A 346 -8.06 18.37 -14.60
C THR A 346 -8.55 17.01 -15.12
N ALA A 347 -7.68 16.25 -15.77
CA ALA A 347 -8.05 14.95 -16.33
C ALA A 347 -8.50 13.92 -15.27
N LEU A 348 -7.91 13.96 -14.06
CA LEU A 348 -8.35 13.12 -12.94
C LEU A 348 -9.72 13.58 -12.41
N HIS A 349 -9.92 14.89 -12.30
CA HIS A 349 -11.19 15.46 -11.84
C HIS A 349 -12.32 15.12 -12.81
N GLU A 350 -12.11 15.27 -14.11
CA GLU A 350 -13.06 14.88 -15.15
C GLU A 350 -13.39 13.38 -15.07
N TYR A 351 -12.37 12.53 -14.95
CA TYR A 351 -12.59 11.09 -14.83
C TYR A 351 -13.39 10.73 -13.57
N VAL A 352 -13.09 11.34 -12.44
CA VAL A 352 -13.84 11.13 -11.17
C VAL A 352 -15.28 11.65 -11.28
N GLU A 353 -15.52 12.75 -11.97
CA GLU A 353 -16.87 13.26 -12.18
C GLU A 353 -17.71 12.35 -13.09
N GLU A 354 -17.11 11.77 -14.13
CA GLU A 354 -17.77 10.90 -15.08
C GLU A 354 -18.01 9.48 -14.54
N HIS A 355 -16.99 8.91 -13.86
CA HIS A 355 -16.96 7.52 -13.40
C HIS A 355 -17.08 7.37 -11.88
N GLY A 356 -17.28 8.48 -11.16
CA GLY A 356 -17.25 8.51 -9.70
C GLY A 356 -18.26 7.59 -9.05
N MET A 357 -17.83 7.06 -7.90
CA MET A 357 -18.60 6.11 -7.10
C MET A 357 -20.00 6.64 -6.81
N LYS A 358 -20.99 5.80 -7.11
CA LYS A 358 -22.33 5.98 -6.54
C LYS A 358 -22.22 5.66 -5.03
N ASP A 359 -22.01 6.71 -4.23
CA ASP A 359 -22.04 6.53 -2.77
C ASP A 359 -23.39 5.90 -2.39
N THR A 360 -23.34 4.87 -1.55
CA THR A 360 -24.55 4.24 -0.98
C THR A 360 -25.37 5.23 -0.13
N ASN A 361 -24.78 6.37 0.23
CA ASN A 361 -25.45 7.48 0.91
C ASN A 361 -25.42 8.75 0.04
N PRO A 362 -26.48 9.00 -0.76
CA PRO A 362 -26.55 10.14 -1.67
C PRO A 362 -26.53 11.51 -0.97
N ILE A 363 -27.00 11.58 0.29
CA ILE A 363 -26.96 12.82 1.08
C ILE A 363 -25.51 13.18 1.38
N ARG A 364 -24.73 12.24 1.92
CA ARG A 364 -23.31 12.45 2.23
C ARG A 364 -22.52 12.84 0.98
N SER A 365 -22.73 12.16 -0.12
CA SER A 365 -22.08 12.43 -1.39
C SER A 365 -22.38 13.84 -1.88
N SER A 366 -23.66 14.24 -1.90
CA SER A 366 -24.08 15.58 -2.33
C SER A 366 -23.49 16.68 -1.45
N ILE A 367 -23.48 16.48 -0.12
CA ILE A 367 -22.89 17.45 0.81
C ILE A 367 -21.39 17.57 0.61
N CYS A 368 -20.66 16.48 0.41
CA CYS A 368 -19.22 16.53 0.15
C CYS A 368 -18.91 17.23 -1.18
N LYS A 369 -19.68 16.97 -2.24
CA LYS A 369 -19.54 17.69 -3.53
C LYS A 369 -19.82 19.20 -3.37
N ALA A 370 -20.88 19.56 -2.66
CA ALA A 370 -21.20 20.95 -2.37
C ALA A 370 -20.10 21.61 -1.52
N ALA A 371 -19.54 20.90 -0.54
CA ALA A 371 -18.48 21.42 0.31
C ALA A 371 -17.21 21.76 -0.48
N LYS A 372 -16.79 20.88 -1.43
CA LYS A 372 -15.68 21.18 -2.35
C LYS A 372 -15.93 22.49 -3.12
N ASN A 373 -17.11 22.60 -3.76
CA ASN A 373 -17.45 23.74 -4.59
C ASN A 373 -17.53 25.04 -3.77
N ILE A 374 -18.14 24.98 -2.58
CA ILE A 374 -18.22 26.14 -1.68
C ILE A 374 -16.83 26.52 -1.18
N ALA A 375 -16.01 25.55 -0.76
CA ALA A 375 -14.64 25.81 -0.30
C ALA A 375 -13.83 26.55 -1.36
N GLN A 376 -13.92 26.15 -2.62
CA GLN A 376 -13.27 26.80 -3.74
C GLN A 376 -13.82 28.22 -3.95
N ALA A 377 -15.14 28.38 -3.98
CA ALA A 377 -15.80 29.66 -4.22
C ALA A 377 -15.49 30.74 -3.16
N VAL A 378 -15.36 30.33 -1.88
CA VAL A 378 -15.07 31.26 -0.76
C VAL A 378 -13.58 31.34 -0.42
N GLY A 379 -12.72 30.64 -1.12
CA GLY A 379 -11.27 30.58 -0.83
C GLY A 379 -10.96 29.99 0.54
N ALA A 380 -11.72 28.96 0.95
CA ALA A 380 -11.55 28.32 2.27
C ALA A 380 -10.15 27.73 2.42
N LYS A 381 -9.56 27.88 3.60
CA LYS A 381 -8.22 27.36 3.94
C LYS A 381 -8.24 25.89 4.35
N ALA A 382 -9.39 25.37 4.78
CA ALA A 382 -9.60 23.97 5.07
C ALA A 382 -11.10 23.61 5.02
N ILE A 383 -11.36 22.31 4.81
CA ILE A 383 -12.66 21.69 5.10
C ILE A 383 -12.50 20.90 6.39
N ILE A 384 -13.31 21.20 7.40
CA ILE A 384 -13.27 20.54 8.70
C ILE A 384 -14.43 19.56 8.73
N VAL A 385 -14.15 18.29 9.08
CA VAL A 385 -15.16 17.25 9.17
C VAL A 385 -15.12 16.58 10.53
N GLU A 386 -16.26 16.49 11.21
CA GLU A 386 -16.41 15.57 12.34
C GLU A 386 -16.68 14.17 11.79
N SER A 387 -15.92 13.19 12.23
CA SER A 387 -16.03 11.85 11.67
C SER A 387 -15.73 10.76 12.68
N ALA A 388 -16.77 10.23 13.31
CA ALA A 388 -16.67 9.12 14.28
C ALA A 388 -16.09 7.83 13.66
N THR A 389 -16.29 7.60 12.36
CA THR A 389 -15.87 6.37 11.64
C THR A 389 -14.86 6.61 10.53
N GLY A 390 -14.53 7.85 10.21
CA GLY A 390 -13.68 8.20 9.05
C GLY A 390 -14.42 8.30 7.72
N ARG A 391 -15.66 7.84 7.61
CA ARG A 391 -16.40 7.74 6.33
C ARG A 391 -16.58 9.08 5.63
N VAL A 392 -16.91 10.13 6.38
CA VAL A 392 -17.12 11.47 5.79
C VAL A 392 -15.82 12.06 5.28
N ALA A 393 -14.72 11.90 6.03
CA ALA A 393 -13.41 12.36 5.60
C ALA A 393 -12.97 11.68 4.30
N ARG A 394 -13.21 10.37 4.16
CA ARG A 394 -12.94 9.62 2.92
C ARG A 394 -13.82 10.09 1.77
N ALA A 395 -15.13 10.23 2.01
CA ALA A 395 -16.04 10.75 1.00
C ALA A 395 -15.65 12.16 0.55
N MET A 396 -15.15 13.00 1.46
CA MET A 396 -14.72 14.35 1.14
C MET A 396 -13.51 14.36 0.22
N VAL A 397 -12.48 13.59 0.53
CA VAL A 397 -11.24 13.56 -0.28
C VAL A 397 -11.36 12.82 -1.60
N HIS A 398 -12.43 12.04 -1.79
CA HIS A 398 -12.80 11.50 -3.09
C HIS A 398 -12.97 12.62 -4.14
N TYR A 399 -13.53 13.76 -3.74
CA TYR A 399 -13.70 14.92 -4.61
C TYR A 399 -12.43 15.76 -4.79
N ARG A 400 -11.31 15.39 -4.19
CA ARG A 400 -10.00 16.08 -4.34
C ARG A 400 -10.08 17.58 -4.14
N PRO A 401 -10.48 18.09 -2.96
CA PRO A 401 -10.55 19.53 -2.71
C PRO A 401 -9.17 20.19 -2.77
N ASP A 402 -9.11 21.46 -3.21
CA ASP A 402 -7.85 22.20 -3.30
C ASP A 402 -7.25 22.47 -1.91
N CYS A 403 -8.07 22.61 -0.89
CA CYS A 403 -7.64 22.80 0.50
C CYS A 403 -7.62 21.47 1.28
N PRO A 404 -6.82 21.37 2.36
CA PRO A 404 -6.75 20.18 3.20
C PRO A 404 -8.07 19.90 3.92
N VAL A 405 -8.29 18.61 4.26
CA VAL A 405 -9.41 18.15 5.06
C VAL A 405 -8.92 17.83 6.47
N ILE A 406 -9.41 18.55 7.46
CA ILE A 406 -9.12 18.31 8.87
C ILE A 406 -10.24 17.43 9.45
N ALA A 407 -9.93 16.18 9.77
CA ALA A 407 -10.89 15.23 10.33
C ALA A 407 -10.77 15.21 11.87
N VAL A 408 -11.81 15.64 12.57
CA VAL A 408 -11.89 15.54 14.03
C VAL A 408 -12.55 14.22 14.37
N ALA A 409 -11.76 13.27 14.85
CA ALA A 409 -12.19 11.91 15.16
C ALA A 409 -12.25 11.68 16.68
N THR A 410 -13.20 10.86 17.12
CA THR A 410 -13.38 10.52 18.54
C THR A 410 -12.64 9.27 18.98
N SER A 411 -11.88 8.65 18.06
CA SER A 411 -11.11 7.43 18.30
C SER A 411 -9.73 7.50 17.67
N GLN A 412 -8.70 7.10 18.42
CA GLN A 412 -7.34 6.97 17.93
C GLN A 412 -7.22 5.97 16.76
N LEU A 413 -8.05 4.93 16.78
CA LEU A 413 -8.13 3.97 15.69
C LEU A 413 -8.55 4.67 14.38
N VAL A 414 -9.58 5.53 14.43
CA VAL A 414 -10.02 6.28 13.25
C VAL A 414 -8.95 7.25 12.77
N CYS A 415 -8.25 7.93 13.68
CA CYS A 415 -7.12 8.78 13.31
C CYS A 415 -6.04 7.99 12.54
N ARG A 416 -5.68 6.79 13.01
CA ARG A 416 -4.71 5.92 12.33
C ARG A 416 -5.20 5.44 10.97
N LYS A 417 -6.45 5.03 10.85
CA LYS A 417 -7.07 4.61 9.58
C LYS A 417 -7.05 5.72 8.52
N LEU A 418 -7.11 6.97 8.93
CA LEU A 418 -7.09 8.10 8.01
C LEU A 418 -5.67 8.51 7.55
N CYS A 419 -4.61 7.90 8.08
CA CYS A 419 -3.22 8.23 7.70
C CYS A 419 -2.88 7.95 6.23
N LEU A 420 -3.60 7.04 5.56
CA LEU A 420 -3.43 6.74 4.12
C LEU A 420 -4.30 7.59 3.21
N ASN A 421 -5.25 8.35 3.77
CA ASN A 421 -6.19 9.12 2.96
C ASN A 421 -5.56 10.43 2.50
N TRP A 422 -5.47 10.61 1.20
CA TRP A 422 -4.93 11.82 0.57
C TRP A 422 -5.58 13.09 1.14
N GLY A 423 -4.79 14.10 1.43
CA GLY A 423 -5.27 15.40 1.90
C GLY A 423 -5.92 15.42 3.29
N VAL A 424 -6.06 14.28 3.98
CA VAL A 424 -6.65 14.23 5.33
C VAL A 424 -5.59 14.46 6.40
N MET A 425 -5.89 15.36 7.35
CA MET A 425 -5.21 15.45 8.63
C MET A 425 -6.21 15.07 9.73
N ALA A 426 -6.00 13.95 10.39
CA ALA A 426 -6.85 13.50 11.48
C ALA A 426 -6.34 14.03 12.83
N VAL A 427 -7.24 14.52 13.66
CA VAL A 427 -6.94 15.00 15.02
C VAL A 427 -7.93 14.40 16.02
N MET A 428 -7.45 14.09 17.23
CA MET A 428 -8.31 13.58 18.30
C MET A 428 -9.20 14.69 18.83
N GLY A 429 -10.50 14.41 18.80
CA GLY A 429 -11.54 15.15 19.47
C GLY A 429 -12.17 14.33 20.61
N GLU A 430 -13.17 14.91 21.24
CA GLU A 430 -13.99 14.27 22.26
C GLU A 430 -15.40 14.06 21.70
N GLU A 431 -16.11 13.10 22.23
CA GLU A 431 -17.53 12.94 21.89
C GLU A 431 -18.36 14.11 22.42
N LYS A 432 -19.04 14.83 21.53
CA LYS A 432 -19.94 15.95 21.88
C LYS A 432 -21.37 15.58 21.47
N ARG A 433 -22.36 16.19 22.16
CA ARG A 433 -23.76 15.82 21.99
C ARG A 433 -24.59 16.81 21.18
N THR A 434 -24.19 18.09 21.14
CA THR A 434 -24.93 19.15 20.44
C THR A 434 -24.15 19.63 19.22
N SER A 435 -24.86 20.03 18.16
CA SER A 435 -24.28 20.55 16.92
C SER A 435 -23.34 21.75 17.18
N ASP A 436 -23.70 22.64 18.08
CA ASP A 436 -22.87 23.80 18.42
C ASP A 436 -21.57 23.39 19.13
N SER A 437 -21.64 22.44 20.08
CA SER A 437 -20.43 21.95 20.77
C SER A 437 -19.51 21.17 19.83
N ILE A 438 -20.08 20.44 18.88
CA ILE A 438 -19.37 19.72 17.81
C ILE A 438 -18.63 20.72 16.93
N THR A 439 -19.33 21.72 16.39
CA THR A 439 -18.76 22.75 15.52
C THR A 439 -17.68 23.56 16.23
N LYS A 440 -17.93 23.96 17.49
CA LYS A 440 -16.94 24.69 18.29
C LYS A 440 -15.66 23.89 18.49
N GLN A 441 -15.79 22.62 18.92
CA GLN A 441 -14.63 21.73 19.06
C GLN A 441 -13.90 21.53 17.74
N ALA A 442 -14.62 21.35 16.64
CA ALA A 442 -14.03 21.17 15.32
C ALA A 442 -13.15 22.36 14.93
N MET A 443 -13.61 23.57 15.16
CA MET A 443 -12.86 24.82 14.91
C MET A 443 -11.64 24.94 15.86
N GLU A 444 -11.80 24.67 17.16
CA GLU A 444 -10.69 24.68 18.12
C GLU A 444 -9.60 23.66 17.78
N LYS A 445 -9.99 22.44 17.42
CA LYS A 445 -9.06 21.39 17.00
C LYS A 445 -8.37 21.72 15.67
N ALA A 446 -9.08 22.33 14.72
CA ALA A 446 -8.49 22.78 13.48
C ALA A 446 -7.41 23.86 13.71
N LEU A 447 -7.66 24.83 14.58
CA LEU A 447 -6.68 25.85 14.98
C LEU A 447 -5.43 25.20 15.62
N SER A 448 -5.59 24.16 16.44
CA SER A 448 -4.45 23.50 17.09
C SER A 448 -3.52 22.78 16.12
N THR A 449 -3.95 22.52 14.88
CA THR A 449 -3.11 21.88 13.85
C THR A 449 -2.06 22.82 13.27
N GLY A 450 -2.23 24.12 13.40
CA GLY A 450 -1.42 25.12 12.71
C GLY A 450 -1.65 25.25 11.20
N VAL A 451 -2.52 24.43 10.62
CA VAL A 451 -2.89 24.46 9.19
C VAL A 451 -3.75 25.68 8.88
N VAL A 452 -4.59 26.06 9.82
CA VAL A 452 -5.46 27.23 9.78
C VAL A 452 -5.21 28.15 10.97
N LYS A 453 -5.53 29.43 10.82
CA LYS A 453 -5.34 30.46 11.84
C LYS A 453 -6.63 31.28 12.04
N LYS A 454 -6.68 32.07 13.11
CA LYS A 454 -7.78 33.01 13.33
C LYS A 454 -7.94 33.97 12.16
N GLY A 455 -9.17 34.15 11.72
CA GLY A 455 -9.54 34.97 10.55
C GLY A 455 -9.61 34.16 9.24
N ASP A 456 -9.16 32.93 9.20
CA ASP A 456 -9.31 32.06 8.02
C ASP A 456 -10.75 31.63 7.83
N THR A 457 -11.21 31.61 6.56
CA THR A 457 -12.49 31.02 6.19
C THR A 457 -12.33 29.52 6.07
N VAL A 458 -13.28 28.78 6.65
CA VAL A 458 -13.32 27.31 6.60
C VAL A 458 -14.73 26.82 6.30
N VAL A 459 -14.82 25.63 5.71
CA VAL A 459 -16.09 24.89 5.55
C VAL A 459 -16.16 23.80 6.61
N VAL A 460 -17.26 23.73 7.36
CA VAL A 460 -17.45 22.73 8.42
C VAL A 460 -18.58 21.79 8.03
N LEU A 461 -18.28 20.50 8.00
CA LEU A 461 -19.26 19.43 7.84
C LEU A 461 -19.53 18.77 9.18
N SER A 462 -20.78 18.70 9.56
CA SER A 462 -21.22 18.10 10.82
C SER A 462 -22.48 17.29 10.63
N SER A 463 -22.79 16.45 11.64
CA SER A 463 -24.07 15.74 11.73
C SER A 463 -24.92 16.28 12.86
N ASN A 464 -26.22 16.42 12.63
CA ASN A 464 -27.14 16.70 13.70
C ASN A 464 -27.52 15.36 14.38
N LYS A 465 -27.00 15.12 15.59
CA LYS A 465 -27.26 13.88 16.35
C LYS A 465 -28.72 13.67 16.75
N THR A 466 -29.59 14.67 16.53
CA THR A 466 -31.05 14.51 16.72
C THR A 466 -31.74 13.85 15.51
N CYS A 467 -31.03 13.68 14.39
CA CYS A 467 -31.54 12.99 13.23
C CYS A 467 -31.20 11.49 13.28
N PRO A 468 -32.20 10.59 13.11
CA PRO A 468 -31.97 9.14 13.24
C PRO A 468 -31.03 8.53 12.22
N THR A 469 -30.65 9.27 11.17
CA THR A 469 -29.86 8.75 10.05
C THR A 469 -28.36 8.73 10.26
N SER A 470 -27.82 9.21 11.41
CA SER A 470 -26.38 9.24 11.74
C SER A 470 -25.44 9.68 10.62
N SER A 471 -25.94 10.38 9.59
CA SER A 471 -25.18 10.85 8.43
C SER A 471 -24.88 12.34 8.56
N THR A 472 -23.76 12.77 7.93
CA THR A 472 -23.46 14.19 7.77
C THR A 472 -24.57 14.85 6.96
N ASP A 473 -25.24 15.82 7.55
CA ASP A 473 -26.44 16.48 7.02
C ASP A 473 -26.32 18.02 7.01
N SER A 474 -25.22 18.55 7.55
CA SER A 474 -25.02 19.97 7.69
C SER A 474 -23.68 20.43 7.10
N LEU A 475 -23.74 21.57 6.36
CA LEU A 475 -22.61 22.29 5.83
C LEU A 475 -22.67 23.73 6.30
N ASN A 476 -21.58 24.25 6.85
CA ASN A 476 -21.49 25.63 7.33
C ASN A 476 -20.19 26.27 6.85
N VAL A 477 -20.28 27.54 6.43
CA VAL A 477 -19.10 28.39 6.24
C VAL A 477 -18.85 29.17 7.53
N ARG A 478 -17.60 29.19 8.00
CA ARG A 478 -17.20 29.86 9.24
C ARG A 478 -15.90 30.63 9.03
N ILE A 479 -15.74 31.69 9.82
CA ILE A 479 -14.45 32.36 10.00
C ILE A 479 -13.93 31.99 11.38
N LEU A 480 -12.69 31.49 11.46
CA LEU A 480 -12.06 31.01 12.68
C LEU A 480 -11.69 32.13 13.66
#